data_17a7fdc5999dff1d9be14c8c3b0234d6
#
_entry.id   17a7fdc5999dff1d9be14c8c3b0234d6
#
_cell.length_a   1.000
_cell.length_b   1.000
_cell.length_c   1.000
_cell.angle_alpha   90.00
_cell.angle_beta   90.00
_cell.angle_gamma   90.00
#
_symmetry.space_group_name_H-M   'P 1'
#
loop_
_entity.id
_entity.type
_entity.pdbx_description
1 polymer ?
#
loop_
_entity_poly.entity_id
_entity_poly.type
_entity_poly.pdbx_seq_one_letter_code
_entity_poly.pdbx_strand_id
1 'polypeptide(L)'
;YFIFHQANKYINSFLAKKLKLPEDKVPSTIEKFGNTSSVSIPLTIISELANKLSLHKRLLLSGFGVGLTWGTAIIEVDGCYVGEIVEV
;
A
#
# COMPACT_ATOMS: atom_id res chain seq x y z
N TYR A 1 0.23 7.54 5.42
CA TYR A 1 -0.26 6.21 5.07
C TYR A 1 0.88 5.22 5.04
N PHE A 2 0.56 3.98 5.38
CA PHE A 2 1.49 2.85 5.44
C PHE A 2 1.02 1.82 4.41
N ILE A 3 1.79 1.63 3.35
CA ILE A 3 1.40 0.81 2.21
C ILE A 3 2.31 -0.40 2.14
N PHE A 4 1.76 -1.56 2.42
CA PHE A 4 2.48 -2.82 2.43
C PHE A 4 2.20 -3.63 1.17
N HIS A 5 3.18 -4.43 0.77
CA HIS A 5 2.96 -5.47 -0.23
C HIS A 5 1.77 -6.35 0.19
N GLN A 6 0.87 -6.64 -0.73
CA GLN A 6 -0.36 -7.38 -0.46
C GLN A 6 -0.11 -8.88 -0.65
N ALA A 7 0.67 -9.48 0.26
CA ALA A 7 0.98 -10.91 0.22
C ALA A 7 -0.20 -11.75 0.72
N ASN A 8 -0.68 -11.44 1.92
CA ASN A 8 -1.92 -11.98 2.45
C ASN A 8 -2.42 -11.07 3.56
N LYS A 9 -3.73 -11.18 3.83
CA LYS A 9 -4.39 -10.32 4.81
C LYS A 9 -3.84 -10.51 6.22
N TYR A 10 -3.50 -11.74 6.58
CA TYR A 10 -3.01 -12.06 7.92
C TYR A 10 -1.71 -11.34 8.23
N ILE A 11 -0.74 -11.36 7.31
CA ILE A 11 0.56 -10.71 7.51
C ILE A 11 0.36 -9.21 7.70
N ASN A 12 -0.42 -8.57 6.85
CA ASN A 12 -0.61 -7.13 6.91
C ASN A 12 -1.36 -6.71 8.18
N SER A 13 -2.37 -7.47 8.58
CA SER A 13 -3.08 -7.23 9.84
C SER A 13 -2.17 -7.40 11.05
N PHE A 14 -1.32 -8.43 11.03
CA PHE A 14 -0.36 -8.67 12.10
C PHE A 14 0.63 -7.51 12.22
N LEU A 15 1.18 -7.05 11.10
CA LEU A 15 2.12 -5.93 11.10
C LEU A 15 1.47 -4.64 11.62
N ALA A 16 0.26 -4.36 11.20
CA ALA A 16 -0.46 -3.16 11.64
C ALA A 16 -0.68 -3.19 13.15
N LYS A 17 -1.09 -4.33 13.70
CA LYS A 17 -1.28 -4.48 15.14
C LYS A 17 0.03 -4.41 15.91
N LYS A 18 1.05 -5.09 15.43
CA LYS A 18 2.36 -5.13 16.08
C LYS A 18 2.99 -3.75 16.17
N LEU A 19 2.84 -2.95 15.12
CA LEU A 19 3.39 -1.61 15.05
C LEU A 19 2.42 -0.54 15.57
N LYS A 20 1.25 -0.96 16.04
CA LYS A 20 0.20 -0.06 16.56
C LYS A 20 -0.20 1.03 15.56
N LEU A 21 -0.35 0.65 14.30
CA LEU A 21 -0.73 1.57 13.24
C LEU A 21 -2.26 1.75 13.21
N PRO A 22 -2.76 2.98 12.98
CA PRO A 22 -4.19 3.20 12.80
C PRO A 22 -4.71 2.45 11.57
N GLU A 23 -5.84 1.78 11.70
CA GLU A 23 -6.40 0.97 10.63
C GLU A 23 -6.72 1.80 9.37
N ASP A 24 -7.21 3.03 9.56
CA ASP A 24 -7.54 3.93 8.45
C ASP A 24 -6.32 4.45 7.69
N LYS A 25 -5.12 4.22 8.21
CA LYS A 25 -3.85 4.58 7.57
C LYS A 25 -3.17 3.43 6.88
N VAL A 26 -3.75 2.23 6.93
CA VAL A 26 -3.17 1.01 6.34
C VAL A 26 -4.16 0.46 5.30
N PRO A 27 -4.16 1.01 4.08
CA PRO A 27 -5.08 0.54 3.05
C PRO A 27 -4.77 -0.90 2.63
N SER A 28 -5.79 -1.63 2.22
CA SER A 28 -5.68 -3.03 1.81
C SER A 28 -6.48 -3.27 0.54
N THR A 29 -5.90 -4.03 -0.38
CA THR A 29 -6.55 -4.45 -1.62
C THR A 29 -6.57 -5.97 -1.78
N ILE A 30 -6.11 -6.70 -0.77
CA ILE A 30 -5.97 -8.16 -0.86
C ILE A 30 -7.33 -8.84 -1.13
N GLU A 31 -8.41 -8.28 -0.58
CA GLU A 31 -9.75 -8.83 -0.76
C GLU A 31 -10.29 -8.57 -2.17
N LYS A 32 -9.84 -7.48 -2.82
CA LYS A 32 -10.30 -7.10 -4.16
C LYS A 32 -9.49 -7.78 -5.27
N PHE A 33 -8.18 -7.83 -5.09
CA PHE A 33 -7.27 -8.20 -6.18
C PHE A 33 -6.35 -9.37 -5.82
N GLY A 34 -6.33 -9.82 -4.57
CA GLY A 34 -5.41 -10.85 -4.13
C GLY A 34 -3.96 -10.36 -4.13
N ASN A 35 -3.03 -11.28 -4.18
CA ASN A 35 -1.61 -10.97 -4.26
C ASN A 35 -1.23 -10.72 -5.72
N THR A 36 -1.02 -9.47 -6.06
CA THR A 36 -0.67 -9.02 -7.41
C THR A 36 0.83 -8.85 -7.62
N SER A 37 1.63 -9.47 -6.74
CA SER A 37 3.09 -9.47 -6.85
C SER A 37 3.68 -8.04 -6.82
N SER A 38 4.57 -7.71 -7.75
CA SER A 38 5.28 -6.42 -7.75
C SER A 38 4.38 -5.22 -7.97
N VAL A 39 3.17 -5.41 -8.48
CA VAL A 39 2.24 -4.30 -8.73
C VAL A 39 1.35 -4.00 -7.53
N SER A 40 1.45 -4.78 -6.44
CA SER A 40 0.53 -4.66 -5.29
C SER A 40 0.59 -3.29 -4.61
N ILE A 41 1.76 -2.70 -4.46
CA ILE A 41 1.89 -1.37 -3.84
C ILE A 41 1.30 -0.28 -4.74
N PRO A 42 1.69 -0.16 -6.03
CA PRO A 42 1.05 0.83 -6.91
C PRO A 42 -0.46 0.63 -7.04
N LEU A 43 -0.91 -0.60 -7.13
CA LEU A 43 -2.34 -0.91 -7.25
C LEU A 43 -3.11 -0.46 -6.01
N THR A 44 -2.55 -0.66 -4.82
CA THR A 44 -3.15 -0.20 -3.57
C THR A 44 -3.26 1.32 -3.53
N ILE A 45 -2.22 2.04 -3.98
CA ILE A 45 -2.24 3.49 -4.05
C ILE A 45 -3.36 3.96 -4.98
N ILE A 46 -3.44 3.41 -6.18
CA ILE A 46 -4.44 3.81 -7.16
C ILE A 46 -5.85 3.47 -6.68
N SER A 47 -6.04 2.29 -6.13
CA SER A 47 -7.36 1.81 -5.71
C SER A 47 -7.90 2.53 -4.48
N GLU A 48 -7.04 2.77 -3.48
CA GLU A 48 -7.50 3.19 -2.16
C GLU A 48 -7.18 4.64 -1.84
N LEU A 49 -6.20 5.25 -2.52
CA LEU A 49 -5.73 6.59 -2.17
C LEU A 49 -5.90 7.62 -3.30
N ALA A 50 -6.62 7.29 -4.38
CA ALA A 50 -6.74 8.17 -5.54
C ALA A 50 -7.20 9.59 -5.18
N ASN A 51 -8.13 9.72 -4.23
CA ASN A 51 -8.69 11.00 -3.84
C ASN A 51 -8.09 11.56 -2.54
N LYS A 52 -6.99 10.98 -2.06
CA LYS A 52 -6.41 11.31 -0.77
C LYS A 52 -5.02 11.91 -0.87
N LEU A 53 -4.47 12.04 -2.07
CA LEU A 53 -3.11 12.51 -2.30
C LEU A 53 -3.05 13.89 -2.96
N SER A 54 -4.15 14.64 -2.94
CA SER A 54 -4.19 16.02 -3.47
C SER A 54 -3.46 17.00 -2.57
N LEU A 55 -3.34 16.70 -1.27
CA LEU A 55 -2.59 17.49 -0.33
C LEU A 55 -1.30 16.76 0.04
N HIS A 56 -0.38 17.49 0.69
CA HIS A 56 0.88 16.89 1.11
C HIS A 56 0.64 15.69 2.03
N LYS A 57 1.23 14.55 1.68
CA LYS A 57 1.13 13.31 2.43
C LYS A 57 2.49 12.62 2.46
N ARG A 58 2.72 11.89 3.53
CA ARG A 58 3.89 11.04 3.67
C ARG A 58 3.45 9.59 3.56
N LEU A 59 4.10 8.84 2.67
CA LEU A 59 3.79 7.42 2.45
C LEU A 59 4.99 6.59 2.87
N LEU A 60 4.74 5.57 3.69
CA LEU A 60 5.73 4.55 3.97
C LEU A 60 5.39 3.33 3.13
N LEU A 61 6.29 2.95 2.25
CA LEU A 61 6.11 1.81 1.34
C LEU A 61 6.99 0.67 1.83
N SER A 62 6.42 -0.49 2.06
CA SER A 62 7.20 -1.64 2.50
C SER A 62 6.84 -2.86 1.65
N GLY A 63 7.84 -3.34 0.92
CA GLY A 63 7.71 -4.52 0.07
C GLY A 63 8.54 -5.68 0.62
N PHE A 64 8.06 -6.90 0.41
CA PHE A 64 8.77 -8.11 0.80
C PHE A 64 8.43 -9.22 -0.18
N GLY A 65 9.32 -10.18 -0.30
CA GLY A 65 9.18 -11.23 -1.27
C GLY A 65 10.00 -12.47 -0.96
N VAL A 66 10.12 -13.31 -1.95
CA VAL A 66 10.80 -14.61 -1.85
C VAL A 66 12.28 -14.41 -1.50
N GLY A 67 12.82 -15.33 -0.71
CA GLY A 67 14.22 -15.29 -0.27
C GLY A 67 14.44 -14.37 0.93
N LEU A 68 13.37 -14.05 1.68
CA LEU A 68 13.39 -13.16 2.83
C LEU A 68 13.96 -11.79 2.48
N THR A 69 13.62 -11.30 1.29
CA THR A 69 14.02 -9.98 0.82
C THR A 69 12.92 -8.98 1.13
N TRP A 70 13.29 -7.84 1.72
CA TRP A 70 12.33 -6.75 1.90
C TRP A 70 13.03 -5.41 1.77
N GLY A 71 12.21 -4.38 1.49
CA GLY A 71 12.70 -3.02 1.44
C GLY A 71 11.61 -2.06 1.88
N THR A 72 12.03 -0.97 2.49
CA THR A 72 11.11 0.06 2.98
C THR A 72 11.59 1.42 2.51
N ALA A 73 10.66 2.25 2.05
CA ALA A 73 10.93 3.61 1.62
C ALA A 73 9.88 4.55 2.19
N ILE A 74 10.30 5.77 2.50
CA ILE A 74 9.38 6.84 2.89
C ILE A 74 9.43 7.88 1.77
N ILE A 75 8.26 8.20 1.22
CA ILE A 75 8.16 9.22 0.17
C ILE A 75 7.17 10.30 0.59
N GLU A 76 7.40 11.50 0.09
CA GLU A 76 6.46 12.62 0.28
C GLU A 76 5.82 12.94 -1.06
N VAL A 77 4.51 13.13 -1.05
CA VAL A 77 3.75 13.52 -2.24
C VAL A 77 2.96 14.79 -1.92
N ASP A 78 2.85 15.67 -2.90
CA ASP A 78 2.13 16.93 -2.74
C ASP A 78 1.51 17.29 -4.09
N GLY A 79 0.17 17.33 -4.13
CA GLY A 79 -0.55 17.55 -5.36
C GLY A 79 -0.34 16.43 -6.39
N CYS A 80 -0.14 15.21 -5.91
CA CYS A 80 0.18 14.08 -6.76
C CYS A 80 -1.03 13.66 -7.59
N TYR A 81 -0.80 13.44 -8.90
CA TYR A 81 -1.81 12.86 -9.78
C TYR A 81 -1.81 11.34 -9.60
N VAL A 82 -3.01 10.80 -9.37
CA VAL A 82 -3.21 9.36 -9.28
C VAL A 82 -4.20 8.96 -10.36
N GLY A 83 -3.75 8.15 -11.29
CA GLY A 83 -4.57 7.70 -12.40
C GLY A 83 -5.66 6.72 -11.97
N GLU A 84 -6.47 6.31 -12.93
CA GLU A 84 -7.53 5.34 -12.70
C GLU A 84 -7.06 3.94 -13.07
N ILE A 85 -7.70 2.92 -12.48
CA ILE A 85 -7.49 1.54 -12.89
C ILE A 85 -8.19 1.34 -14.24
N VAL A 86 -7.44 0.85 -15.21
CA VAL A 86 -7.97 0.55 -16.54
C VAL A 86 -8.06 -0.97 -16.68
N GLU A 87 -9.27 -1.46 -16.96
CA GLU A 87 -9.51 -2.87 -17.23
C GLU A 87 -9.58 -3.11 -18.73
N VAL A 88 -8.95 -4.15 -19.19
CA VAL A 88 -8.92 -4.51 -20.60
C VAL A 88 -9.55 -5.87 -20.85
#